data_bde8875a3ace97e4f4fd15fb99f96c81
#
_entry.id   bde8875a3ace97e4f4fd15fb99f96c81
#
_cell.length_a   1.000
_cell.length_b   1.000
_cell.length_c   1.000
_cell.angle_alpha   90.00
_cell.angle_beta   90.00
_cell.angle_gamma   90.00
#
_symmetry.space_group_name_H-M   'P 1'
#
loop_
_entity.id
_entity.type
_entity.pdbx_description
1 polymer ?
#
loop_
_entity_poly.entity_id
_entity_poly.type
_entity_poly.pdbx_seq_one_letter_code
_entity_poly.pdbx_strand_id
1 'polypeptide(L)' 'MPTIGKLAKHCQVNVETIRYYQRIGLMRIPETSQNYRYYSQQDIETLSFIQKGKDAGLQLS' A
#
# COMPACT_ATOMS: atom_id res chain seq x y z
N MET A 1 4.03 -12.65 6.51
CA MET A 1 3.71 -11.59 5.53
C MET A 1 2.42 -10.91 5.92
N PRO A 2 2.38 -9.60 5.94
CA PRO A 2 1.17 -8.89 6.37
C PRO A 2 0.07 -8.93 5.31
N THR A 3 -1.18 -8.97 5.79
CA THR A 3 -2.36 -8.72 4.97
C THR A 3 -2.50 -7.21 4.74
N ILE A 4 -3.47 -6.82 3.90
CA ILE A 4 -3.71 -5.40 3.65
C ILE A 4 -4.04 -4.63 4.93
N GLY A 5 -4.78 -5.26 5.84
CA GLY A 5 -5.11 -4.64 7.12
C GLY A 5 -3.88 -4.38 7.98
N LYS A 6 -2.97 -5.35 8.03
CA LYS A 6 -1.73 -5.19 8.79
C LYS A 6 -0.80 -4.18 8.12
N LEU A 7 -0.75 -4.18 6.80
CA LEU A 7 0.04 -3.19 6.05
C LEU A 7 -0.46 -1.78 6.33
N ALA A 8 -1.78 -1.58 6.28
CA ALA A 8 -2.39 -0.29 6.56
C ALA A 8 -2.04 0.20 7.97
N LYS A 9 -2.14 -0.70 8.94
CA LYS A 9 -1.82 -0.37 10.33
C LYS A 9 -0.35 -0.03 10.50
N HIS A 10 0.53 -0.80 9.87
CA HIS A 10 1.97 -0.57 9.95
C HIS A 10 2.36 0.79 9.39
N CYS A 11 1.74 1.18 8.27
CA CYS A 11 2.05 2.44 7.60
C CYS A 11 1.15 3.59 8.04
N GLN A 12 0.23 3.34 8.95
CA GLN A 12 -0.69 4.35 9.51
C GLN A 12 -1.54 5.01 8.42
N VAL A 13 -2.10 4.19 7.54
CA VAL A 13 -2.99 4.64 6.47
C VAL A 13 -4.25 3.79 6.48
N ASN A 14 -5.29 4.25 5.79
CA ASN A 14 -6.51 3.48 5.61
C ASN A 14 -6.34 2.42 4.55
N VAL A 15 -7.04 1.29 4.70
CA VAL A 15 -7.08 0.25 3.67
C VAL A 15 -7.56 0.83 2.35
N GLU A 16 -8.53 1.73 2.37
CA GLU A 16 -9.04 2.36 1.15
C GLU A 16 -7.96 3.16 0.43
N THR A 17 -7.05 3.78 1.16
CA THR A 17 -5.92 4.49 0.57
C THR A 17 -5.03 3.53 -0.21
N ILE A 18 -4.74 2.36 0.36
CA ILE A 18 -3.92 1.34 -0.32
C ILE A 18 -4.64 0.87 -1.59
N ARG A 19 -5.94 0.60 -1.50
CA ARG A 19 -6.73 0.17 -2.65
C ARG A 19 -6.76 1.23 -3.75
N TYR A 20 -6.82 2.49 -3.37
CA TYR A 20 -6.76 3.58 -4.32
C TYR A 20 -5.42 3.59 -5.07
N TYR A 21 -4.32 3.44 -4.35
CA TYR A 21 -2.99 3.39 -4.97
C TYR A 21 -2.86 2.21 -5.92
N GLN A 22 -3.44 1.07 -5.58
CA GLN A 22 -3.45 -0.09 -6.46
C GLN A 22 -4.27 0.18 -7.72
N ARG A 23 -5.40 0.86 -7.56
CA ARG A 23 -6.29 1.18 -8.69
C ARG A 23 -5.61 2.07 -9.71
N ILE A 24 -4.84 3.06 -9.26
CA ILE A 24 -4.18 4.00 -10.15
C ILE A 24 -2.79 3.52 -10.59
N GLY A 25 -2.39 2.33 -10.18
CA GLY A 25 -1.14 1.72 -10.64
C GLY A 25 0.11 2.11 -9.87
N LEU A 26 -0.02 2.80 -8.74
CA LEU A 26 1.13 3.15 -7.91
C LEU A 26 1.63 1.98 -7.06
N MET A 27 0.75 1.05 -6.74
CA MET A 27 1.10 -0.15 -5.99
C MET A 27 0.60 -1.37 -6.74
N ARG A 28 1.38 -2.45 -6.66
CA ARG A 28 0.96 -3.72 -7.25
C ARG A 28 -0.13 -4.37 -6.39
N ILE A 29 -0.90 -5.25 -7.02
CA ILE A 29 -1.85 -6.10 -6.31
C ILE A 29 -1.18 -7.47 -6.17
N PRO A 30 -0.86 -7.92 -4.93
CA PRO A 30 -0.20 -9.21 -4.75
C PRO A 30 -1.08 -10.36 -5.21
N GLU A 31 -0.44 -11.46 -5.59
CA GLU A 31 -1.18 -12.67 -5.91
C GLU A 31 -1.89 -13.22 -4.68
N THR A 32 -3.06 -13.80 -4.90
CA THR A 32 -3.83 -14.42 -3.83
C THR A 32 -3.24 -15.77 -3.50
N SER A 33 -3.01 -16.03 -2.21
CA SER A 33 -2.60 -17.32 -1.71
C SER A 33 -3.57 -17.72 -0.61
N GLN A 34 -4.21 -18.89 -0.73
CA GLN A 34 -5.18 -19.40 0.24
C GLN A 34 -6.26 -18.37 0.56
N ASN A 35 -6.76 -17.69 -0.48
CA ASN A 35 -7.80 -16.65 -0.38
C ASN A 35 -7.35 -15.37 0.32
N TYR A 36 -6.06 -15.20 0.57
CA TYR A 36 -5.52 -13.98 1.15
C TYR A 36 -4.44 -13.40 0.26
N ARG A 37 -4.38 -12.07 0.25
CA ARG A 37 -3.30 -11.34 -0.41
C ARG A 37 -2.31 -10.91 0.66
N TYR A 38 -1.05 -11.28 0.44
CA TYR A 38 0.01 -10.95 1.38
C TYR A 38 0.95 -9.93 0.77
N TYR A 39 1.34 -8.96 1.57
CA TYR A 39 2.20 -7.88 1.16
C TYR A 39 3.61 -8.12 1.68
N SER A 40 4.61 -7.73 0.88
CA SER A 40 6.01 -7.96 1.19
C SER A 40 6.64 -6.69 1.77
N GLN A 41 7.91 -6.82 2.15
CA GLN A 41 8.70 -5.67 2.59
C GLN A 41 8.76 -4.61 1.49
N GLN A 42 8.83 -5.03 0.24
CA GLN A 42 8.85 -4.10 -0.89
C GLN A 42 7.57 -3.26 -0.95
N ASP A 43 6.43 -3.85 -0.61
CA ASP A 43 5.16 -3.12 -0.57
C ASP A 43 5.18 -2.06 0.52
N ILE A 44 5.76 -2.39 1.68
CA ILE A 44 5.91 -1.45 2.77
C ILE A 44 6.78 -0.27 2.33
N GLU A 45 7.88 -0.56 1.65
CA GLU A 45 8.80 0.47 1.16
C GLU A 45 8.12 1.36 0.11
N THR A 46 7.38 0.75 -0.81
CA THR A 46 6.65 1.49 -1.84
C THR A 46 5.63 2.43 -1.20
N LEU A 47 4.85 1.92 -0.26
CA LEU A 47 3.84 2.74 0.41
C LEU A 47 4.48 3.86 1.22
N SER A 48 5.57 3.57 1.91
CA SER A 48 6.32 4.59 2.66
C SER A 48 6.85 5.68 1.74
N PHE A 49 7.35 5.31 0.56
CA PHE A 49 7.83 6.26 -0.43
C PHE A 49 6.70 7.17 -0.92
N ILE A 50 5.53 6.59 -1.20
CA ILE A 50 4.36 7.35 -1.66
C ILE A 50 3.93 8.35 -0.56
N GLN A 51 3.90 7.91 0.69
CA GLN A 51 3.51 8.78 1.81
C GLN A 51 4.51 9.93 2.00
N LYS A 52 5.80 9.67 1.86
CA LYS A 52 6.81 10.72 1.95
C LYS A 52 6.66 11.73 0.84
N GLY A 53 6.39 11.28 -0.38
CA GLY A 53 6.14 12.17 -1.50
C GLY A 53 4.93 13.06 -1.26
N LYS A 54 3.86 12.48 -0.73
CA LYS A 54 2.65 13.21 -0.40
C LYS A 54 2.90 14.25 0.68
N ASP A 55 3.66 13.88 1.72
CA ASP A 55 4.01 14.79 2.80
C ASP A 55 4.88 15.94 2.31
N ALA A 56 5.67 15.71 1.25
CA ALA A 56 6.51 16.73 0.63
C ALA A 56 5.74 17.60 -0.37
N GLY A 57 4.44 17.44 -0.48
CA GLY A 57 3.59 18.26 -1.34
C GLY A 57 3.26 17.68 -2.70
N LEU A 58 3.62 16.44 -2.98
CA LEU A 58 3.23 15.79 -4.21
C LEU A 58 1.74 15.50 -4.21
N GLN A 59 1.09 15.78 -5.34
CA GLN A 59 -0.33 15.51 -5.49
C GLN A 59 -0.55 14.29 -6.36
N LEU A 60 -1.45 13.42 -5.91
CA LEU A 60 -1.75 12.15 -6.58
C LEU A 60 -3.15 12.19 -7.21
N SER A 61 -3.57 13.31 -7.63
CA SER A 61 -4.88 13.45 -8.28
C SER A 61 -4.81 13.22 -9.77
#